data_f0ca56957c93f72d5740bf3a3d9a5c1d
#
_entry.id   f0ca56957c93f72d5740bf3a3d9a5c1d
#
_cell.length_a   1.000
_cell.length_b   1.000
_cell.length_c   1.000
_cell.angle_alpha   90.00
_cell.angle_beta   90.00
_cell.angle_gamma   90.00
#
_symmetry.space_group_name_H-M   'P 1'
#
loop_
_entity.id
_entity.type
_entity.pdbx_description
1 polymer ?
#
loop_
_entity_poly.entity_id
_entity_poly.type
_entity_poly.pdbx_seq_one_letter_code
_entity_poly.pdbx_strand_id
1 'polypeptide(L)'
;KLVAIVILIHLVNVSYIGEDQNLDNSLHFDVEVRQLAAPQINIGKFLYPDECDFKAGTYTFDISTDLNSYEFQYTAGRNDDNQYILEKLARLVNSSGVGIHADLAKNASNKIALRLTSSQTGLADGQSYLFEVTPSSDHASAKAMQTLGIDYVAQQACNSSF
;
A
#
# COMPACT_ATOMS: atom_id res chain seq x y z
N LYS A 1 3.19 -42.43 -13.23
CA LYS A 1 1.93 -41.61 -13.16
C LYS A 1 2.22 -40.44 -12.26
N LEU A 2 2.61 -39.34 -12.89
CA LEU A 2 2.92 -38.10 -12.19
C LEU A 2 1.63 -37.59 -11.55
N VAL A 3 1.51 -37.63 -10.24
CA VAL A 3 0.43 -36.94 -9.52
C VAL A 3 1.02 -35.62 -9.02
N ALA A 4 0.95 -34.60 -9.87
CA ALA A 4 1.13 -33.24 -9.41
C ALA A 4 -0.17 -32.86 -8.71
N ILE A 5 -0.16 -32.76 -7.38
CA ILE A 5 -1.22 -32.06 -6.66
C ILE A 5 -0.96 -30.58 -6.86
N VAL A 6 -1.54 -30.02 -7.91
CA VAL A 6 -1.62 -28.57 -8.07
C VAL A 6 -2.71 -28.09 -7.13
N ILE A 7 -2.34 -27.64 -5.95
CA ILE A 7 -3.23 -26.80 -5.16
C ILE A 7 -3.25 -25.46 -5.89
N LEU A 8 -4.29 -25.27 -6.70
CA LEU A 8 -4.51 -24.03 -7.45
C LEU A 8 -4.98 -22.94 -6.47
N ILE A 9 -4.05 -22.41 -5.69
CA ILE A 9 -4.22 -21.09 -5.13
C ILE A 9 -3.85 -20.14 -6.26
N HIS A 10 -4.76 -19.32 -6.71
CA HIS A 10 -4.67 -18.46 -7.91
C HIS A 10 -3.47 -17.47 -7.93
N LEU A 11 -2.52 -17.58 -7.00
CA LEU A 11 -1.41 -16.64 -6.79
C LEU A 11 -0.02 -17.28 -6.77
N VAL A 12 0.10 -18.60 -6.88
CA VAL A 12 1.40 -19.27 -6.87
C VAL A 12 1.54 -20.12 -8.13
N ASN A 13 2.53 -19.79 -8.95
CA ASN A 13 2.88 -20.56 -10.13
C ASN A 13 4.21 -21.30 -9.84
N VAL A 14 4.19 -22.60 -9.82
CA VAL A 14 5.38 -23.43 -9.62
C VAL A 14 5.76 -24.08 -10.94
N SER A 15 6.95 -23.76 -11.46
CA SER A 15 7.51 -24.39 -12.66
C SER A 15 8.83 -25.07 -12.32
N TYR A 16 9.03 -26.27 -12.89
CA TYR A 16 10.33 -26.95 -12.82
C TYR A 16 11.28 -26.34 -13.87
N ILE A 17 12.44 -25.87 -13.41
CA ILE A 17 13.52 -25.37 -14.26
C ILE A 17 14.71 -26.32 -14.06
N GLY A 18 14.83 -27.38 -14.87
CA GLY A 18 15.94 -28.31 -14.83
C GLY A 18 16.19 -28.98 -16.17
N GLU A 19 17.46 -29.26 -16.48
CA GLU A 19 17.91 -29.89 -17.74
C GLU A 19 18.02 -31.42 -17.65
N ASP A 20 17.50 -32.08 -16.63
CA ASP A 20 17.72 -33.50 -16.43
C ASP A 20 16.71 -34.33 -17.24
N GLN A 21 17.21 -34.94 -18.30
CA GLN A 21 16.44 -35.81 -19.21
C GLN A 21 16.15 -37.21 -18.62
N ASN A 22 16.61 -37.51 -17.39
CA ASN A 22 16.41 -38.78 -16.70
C ASN A 22 15.64 -38.63 -15.39
N LEU A 23 14.55 -37.88 -15.39
CA LEU A 23 13.63 -37.82 -14.25
C LEU A 23 12.95 -39.20 -14.10
N ASP A 24 13.38 -39.98 -13.12
CA ASP A 24 12.64 -41.13 -12.63
C ASP A 24 11.26 -40.64 -12.18
N ASN A 25 10.19 -41.28 -12.66
CA ASN A 25 8.79 -40.94 -12.41
C ASN A 25 8.37 -41.00 -10.92
N SER A 26 9.32 -41.12 -10.00
CA SER A 26 9.10 -41.26 -8.55
C SER A 26 9.42 -40.00 -7.73
N LEU A 27 9.84 -38.89 -8.35
CA LEU A 27 10.11 -37.65 -7.61
C LEU A 27 8.78 -36.98 -7.20
N HIS A 28 8.49 -37.04 -5.92
CA HIS A 28 7.40 -36.28 -5.30
C HIS A 28 7.98 -35.06 -4.62
N PHE A 29 7.43 -33.88 -4.95
CA PHE A 29 7.77 -32.63 -4.26
C PHE A 29 6.54 -32.18 -3.49
N ASP A 30 6.69 -32.09 -2.18
CA ASP A 30 5.70 -31.40 -1.34
C ASP A 30 6.11 -29.93 -1.18
N VAL A 31 5.27 -29.03 -1.64
CA VAL A 31 5.47 -27.58 -1.46
C VAL A 31 4.46 -27.09 -0.43
N GLU A 32 4.95 -26.71 0.73
CA GLU A 32 4.16 -26.07 1.76
C GLU A 32 4.31 -24.56 1.65
N VAL A 33 3.23 -23.85 1.29
CA VAL A 33 3.20 -22.39 1.30
C VAL A 33 2.82 -21.92 2.71
N ARG A 34 3.78 -21.39 3.45
CA ARG A 34 3.58 -20.90 4.81
C ARG A 34 3.09 -19.47 4.87
N GLN A 35 3.51 -18.66 3.92
CA GLN A 35 3.14 -17.25 3.86
C GLN A 35 3.14 -16.76 2.41
N LEU A 36 2.13 -15.98 2.04
CA LEU A 36 2.10 -15.25 0.77
C LEU A 36 2.74 -13.88 0.94
N ALA A 37 3.38 -13.41 -0.13
CA ALA A 37 3.86 -12.03 -0.16
C ALA A 37 2.68 -11.06 -0.04
N ALA A 38 2.85 -10.01 0.74
CA ALA A 38 1.82 -9.00 0.96
C ALA A 38 2.35 -7.59 0.67
N PRO A 39 1.47 -6.66 0.22
CA PRO A 39 1.82 -5.27 0.03
C PRO A 39 1.94 -4.54 1.37
N GLN A 40 2.59 -3.39 1.35
CA GLN A 40 2.48 -2.43 2.44
C GLN A 40 1.17 -1.65 2.31
N ILE A 41 0.49 -1.44 3.43
CA ILE A 41 -0.74 -0.65 3.51
C ILE A 41 -0.59 0.39 4.62
N ASN A 42 -0.75 1.66 4.25
CA ASN A 42 -0.93 2.76 5.19
C ASN A 42 -2.41 3.16 5.19
N ILE A 43 -2.99 3.35 6.37
CA ILE A 43 -4.37 3.81 6.53
C ILE A 43 -4.38 5.04 7.42
N GLY A 44 -4.97 6.11 6.92
CA GLY A 44 -5.18 7.35 7.64
C GLY A 44 -6.22 7.24 8.75
N LYS A 45 -6.45 8.34 9.44
CA LYS A 45 -7.49 8.44 10.45
C LYS A 45 -8.88 8.37 9.81
N PHE A 46 -9.79 7.68 10.48
CA PHE A 46 -11.19 7.62 10.07
C PHE A 46 -11.92 8.91 10.47
N LEU A 47 -12.34 9.69 9.47
CA LEU A 47 -13.00 10.98 9.60
C LEU A 47 -14.48 10.87 9.21
N TYR A 48 -15.32 11.75 9.74
CA TYR A 48 -16.69 11.86 9.25
C TYR A 48 -16.70 12.51 7.87
N PRO A 49 -17.34 11.91 6.84
CA PRO A 49 -17.27 12.40 5.46
C PRO A 49 -17.73 13.86 5.30
N ASP A 50 -18.80 14.23 6.02
CA ASP A 50 -19.47 15.53 5.88
C ASP A 50 -18.87 16.65 6.77
N GLU A 51 -17.82 16.34 7.56
CA GLU A 51 -17.14 17.33 8.40
C GLU A 51 -15.96 17.98 7.65
N CYS A 52 -15.56 19.17 8.10
CA CYS A 52 -14.47 19.97 7.54
C CYS A 52 -13.32 20.03 8.55
N ASP A 53 -12.54 18.93 8.69
CA ASP A 53 -11.44 18.87 9.66
C ASP A 53 -10.14 19.55 9.18
N PHE A 54 -10.03 19.77 7.87
CA PHE A 54 -8.90 20.47 7.27
C PHE A 54 -9.14 21.96 7.23
N LYS A 55 -8.22 22.75 7.79
CA LYS A 55 -8.27 24.21 7.65
C LYS A 55 -8.02 24.60 6.20
N ALA A 56 -8.58 25.75 5.77
CA ALA A 56 -8.27 26.29 4.45
C ALA A 56 -6.78 26.62 4.35
N GLY A 57 -6.15 26.16 3.28
CA GLY A 57 -4.71 26.33 3.05
C GLY A 57 -4.15 25.37 2.01
N THR A 58 -2.88 25.54 1.73
CA THR A 58 -2.11 24.65 0.87
C THR A 58 -1.14 23.85 1.72
N TYR A 59 -1.09 22.55 1.50
CA TYR A 59 -0.32 21.60 2.30
C TYR A 59 0.53 20.71 1.39
N THR A 60 1.68 20.30 1.89
CA THR A 60 2.61 19.42 1.19
C THR A 60 3.03 18.24 2.06
N PHE A 61 3.29 17.11 1.42
CA PHE A 61 3.87 15.92 2.03
C PHE A 61 4.68 15.15 0.99
N ASP A 62 5.60 14.34 1.45
CA ASP A 62 6.43 13.50 0.60
C ASP A 62 6.04 12.03 0.72
N ILE A 63 6.10 11.33 -0.40
CA ILE A 63 6.12 9.87 -0.43
C ILE A 63 7.46 9.45 -0.98
N SER A 64 8.24 8.76 -0.16
CA SER A 64 9.56 8.25 -0.52
C SER A 64 9.52 6.74 -0.71
N THR A 65 10.13 6.27 -1.78
CA THR A 65 10.43 4.87 -2.04
C THR A 65 11.94 4.68 -1.95
N ASP A 66 12.45 3.47 -2.09
CA ASP A 66 13.88 3.20 -2.17
C ASP A 66 14.59 3.87 -3.36
N LEU A 67 13.83 4.21 -4.41
CA LEU A 67 14.37 4.79 -5.65
C LEU A 67 14.20 6.31 -5.73
N ASN A 68 13.10 6.84 -5.22
CA ASN A 68 12.71 8.23 -5.44
C ASN A 68 11.91 8.80 -4.27
N SER A 69 11.91 10.12 -4.16
CA SER A 69 11.00 10.88 -3.31
C SER A 69 10.11 11.77 -4.18
N TYR A 70 8.82 11.79 -3.86
CA TYR A 70 7.78 12.53 -4.58
C TYR A 70 7.09 13.50 -3.63
N GLU A 71 7.15 14.79 -3.94
CA GLU A 71 6.39 15.80 -3.21
C GLU A 71 4.96 15.90 -3.75
N PHE A 72 4.00 15.87 -2.86
CA PHE A 72 2.58 16.04 -3.15
C PHE A 72 2.07 17.32 -2.52
N GLN A 73 1.38 18.14 -3.32
CA GLN A 73 0.77 19.36 -2.87
C GLN A 73 -0.75 19.30 -3.07
N TYR A 74 -1.50 19.69 -2.06
CA TYR A 74 -2.94 19.84 -2.16
C TYR A 74 -3.45 21.08 -1.43
N THR A 75 -4.60 21.58 -1.87
CA THR A 75 -5.26 22.75 -1.28
C THR A 75 -6.60 22.32 -0.70
N ALA A 76 -6.86 22.70 0.55
CA ALA A 76 -8.16 22.60 1.19
C ALA A 76 -8.85 23.96 1.17
N GLY A 77 -10.06 24.02 0.69
CA GLY A 77 -10.93 25.18 0.77
C GLY A 77 -11.64 25.26 2.12
N ARG A 78 -12.25 26.42 2.41
CA ARG A 78 -12.93 26.65 3.69
C ARG A 78 -14.13 25.71 3.92
N ASN A 79 -14.80 25.31 2.85
CA ASN A 79 -16.02 24.52 2.87
C ASN A 79 -15.79 23.12 2.27
N ASP A 80 -14.54 22.71 2.04
CA ASP A 80 -14.24 21.37 1.55
C ASP A 80 -14.41 20.38 2.70
N ASP A 81 -15.33 19.44 2.52
CA ASP A 81 -15.54 18.35 3.47
C ASP A 81 -14.43 17.30 3.37
N ASN A 82 -14.38 16.42 4.38
CA ASN A 82 -13.37 15.38 4.46
C ASN A 82 -13.42 14.44 3.25
N GLN A 83 -14.61 14.08 2.78
CA GLN A 83 -14.77 13.21 1.63
C GLN A 83 -14.12 13.83 0.38
N TYR A 84 -14.42 15.09 0.09
CA TYR A 84 -13.85 15.79 -1.05
C TYR A 84 -12.32 15.85 -1.00
N ILE A 85 -11.75 16.17 0.18
CA ILE A 85 -10.30 16.23 0.36
C ILE A 85 -9.66 14.86 0.16
N LEU A 86 -10.21 13.81 0.78
CA LEU A 86 -9.64 12.46 0.67
C LEU A 86 -9.75 11.90 -0.76
N GLU A 87 -10.87 12.13 -1.46
CA GLU A 87 -11.01 11.76 -2.87
C GLU A 87 -10.04 12.51 -3.77
N LYS A 88 -9.82 13.80 -3.51
CA LYS A 88 -8.84 14.61 -4.24
C LYS A 88 -7.42 14.07 -4.04
N LEU A 89 -7.05 13.72 -2.80
CA LEU A 89 -5.76 13.10 -2.49
C LEU A 89 -5.61 11.73 -3.16
N ALA A 90 -6.64 10.89 -3.13
CA ALA A 90 -6.61 9.59 -3.82
C ALA A 90 -6.36 9.75 -5.32
N ARG A 91 -7.05 10.67 -5.98
CA ARG A 91 -6.81 10.98 -7.41
C ARG A 91 -5.40 11.50 -7.65
N LEU A 92 -4.89 12.38 -6.78
CA LEU A 92 -3.55 12.94 -6.90
C LEU A 92 -2.48 11.85 -6.83
N VAL A 93 -2.54 10.95 -5.85
CA VAL A 93 -1.60 9.83 -5.71
C VAL A 93 -1.72 8.86 -6.89
N ASN A 94 -2.94 8.47 -7.27
CA ASN A 94 -3.16 7.52 -8.37
C ASN A 94 -2.67 8.05 -9.72
N SER A 95 -2.68 9.37 -9.94
CA SER A 95 -2.21 9.97 -11.19
C SER A 95 -0.70 10.21 -11.23
N SER A 96 0.00 10.05 -10.11
CA SER A 96 1.43 10.37 -10.01
C SER A 96 2.36 9.29 -10.58
N GLY A 97 1.91 8.05 -10.69
CA GLY A 97 2.74 6.92 -11.11
C GLY A 97 3.79 6.47 -10.07
N VAL A 98 3.63 6.87 -8.81
CA VAL A 98 4.58 6.55 -7.72
C VAL A 98 4.59 5.05 -7.33
N GLY A 99 3.75 4.22 -7.93
CA GLY A 99 3.66 2.80 -7.60
C GLY A 99 2.83 2.50 -6.35
N ILE A 100 1.90 3.41 -6.02
CA ILE A 100 0.96 3.29 -4.90
C ILE A 100 -0.45 3.48 -5.43
N HIS A 101 -1.36 2.62 -4.98
CA HIS A 101 -2.79 2.78 -5.21
C HIS A 101 -3.43 3.44 -3.98
N ALA A 102 -4.21 4.48 -4.21
CA ALA A 102 -4.92 5.21 -3.18
C ALA A 102 -6.43 5.05 -3.36
N ASP A 103 -7.12 4.70 -2.28
CA ASP A 103 -8.58 4.62 -2.22
C ASP A 103 -9.11 5.04 -0.85
N LEU A 104 -10.43 5.09 -0.69
CA LEU A 104 -11.07 5.39 0.58
C LEU A 104 -11.56 4.11 1.25
N ALA A 105 -11.02 3.83 2.43
CA ALA A 105 -11.53 2.78 3.31
C ALA A 105 -12.72 3.34 4.12
N LYS A 106 -13.72 2.51 4.37
CA LYS A 106 -14.90 2.84 5.17
C LYS A 106 -15.03 1.87 6.34
N ASN A 107 -15.30 2.38 7.53
CA ASN A 107 -15.53 1.55 8.71
C ASN A 107 -17.03 1.34 9.00
N ALA A 108 -17.33 0.52 10.02
CA ALA A 108 -18.71 0.22 10.45
C ALA A 108 -19.50 1.47 10.92
N SER A 109 -18.81 2.55 11.34
CA SER A 109 -19.42 3.81 11.75
C SER A 109 -19.60 4.80 10.59
N ASN A 110 -19.48 4.35 9.35
CA ASN A 110 -19.55 5.16 8.13
C ASN A 110 -18.48 6.27 8.04
N LYS A 111 -17.44 6.24 8.87
CA LYS A 111 -16.29 7.10 8.71
C LYS A 111 -15.40 6.60 7.58
N ILE A 112 -14.69 7.52 6.94
CA ILE A 112 -13.80 7.26 5.81
C ILE A 112 -12.36 7.60 6.17
N ALA A 113 -11.41 6.87 5.58
CA ALA A 113 -9.99 7.11 5.71
C ALA A 113 -9.30 6.93 4.35
N LEU A 114 -8.27 7.71 4.09
CA LEU A 114 -7.42 7.48 2.92
C LEU A 114 -6.56 6.23 3.18
N ARG A 115 -6.56 5.29 2.25
CA ARG A 115 -5.73 4.09 2.28
C ARG A 115 -4.76 4.13 1.10
N LEU A 116 -3.48 3.90 1.42
CA LEU A 116 -2.40 3.79 0.44
C LEU A 116 -1.90 2.35 0.44
N THR A 117 -1.87 1.73 -0.72
CA THR A 117 -1.43 0.34 -0.90
C THR A 117 -0.31 0.30 -1.94
N SER A 118 0.84 -0.30 -1.61
CA SER A 118 1.91 -0.48 -2.57
C SER A 118 1.48 -1.40 -3.71
N SER A 119 1.89 -1.07 -4.93
CA SER A 119 1.66 -1.93 -6.11
C SER A 119 2.55 -3.18 -6.07
N GLN A 120 3.66 -3.10 -5.36
CA GLN A 120 4.59 -4.21 -5.13
C GLN A 120 4.28 -4.92 -3.81
N THR A 121 4.69 -6.19 -3.73
CA THR A 121 4.63 -7.04 -2.55
C THR A 121 6.03 -7.50 -2.19
N GLY A 122 6.24 -7.85 -0.91
CA GLY A 122 7.54 -8.29 -0.44
C GLY A 122 8.52 -7.14 -0.21
N LEU A 123 9.64 -7.47 0.38
CA LEU A 123 10.74 -6.54 0.69
C LEU A 123 12.05 -7.10 0.14
N ALA A 124 12.90 -6.23 -0.40
CA ALA A 124 14.26 -6.59 -0.73
C ALA A 124 15.11 -6.76 0.53
N ASP A 125 16.26 -7.42 0.41
CA ASP A 125 17.17 -7.60 1.54
C ASP A 125 17.62 -6.25 2.09
N GLY A 126 17.44 -6.06 3.40
CA GLY A 126 17.78 -4.83 4.09
C GLY A 126 16.72 -3.71 3.97
N GLN A 127 15.64 -3.92 3.24
CA GLN A 127 14.55 -2.97 3.10
C GLN A 127 13.55 -3.13 4.27
N SER A 128 13.15 -2.02 4.87
CA SER A 128 12.21 -2.01 6.00
C SER A 128 10.79 -1.63 5.61
N TYR A 129 10.63 -0.94 4.48
CA TYR A 129 9.33 -0.47 3.95
C TYR A 129 9.41 -0.34 2.42
N LEU A 130 8.26 -0.41 1.76
CA LEU A 130 8.15 -0.16 0.32
C LEU A 130 7.96 1.33 0.02
N PHE A 131 7.33 2.05 0.94
CA PHE A 131 7.22 3.51 0.88
C PHE A 131 7.06 4.09 2.29
N GLU A 132 7.49 5.33 2.44
CA GLU A 132 7.32 6.13 3.65
C GLU A 132 6.60 7.43 3.31
N VAL A 133 5.69 7.86 4.18
CA VAL A 133 4.97 9.14 4.04
C VAL A 133 5.43 10.08 5.13
N THR A 134 5.94 11.24 4.75
CA THR A 134 6.42 12.26 5.69
C THR A 134 5.78 13.62 5.41
N PRO A 135 5.38 14.36 6.44
CA PRO A 135 4.92 15.73 6.27
C PRO A 135 6.08 16.64 5.86
N SER A 136 5.79 17.69 5.09
CA SER A 136 6.76 18.75 4.89
C SER A 136 7.10 19.45 6.21
N SER A 137 8.23 20.15 6.24
CA SER A 137 8.79 20.77 7.44
C SER A 137 7.98 21.94 7.98
N ASP A 138 7.04 22.48 7.22
CA ASP A 138 6.19 23.58 7.67
C ASP A 138 5.12 23.10 8.67
N HIS A 139 4.83 23.95 9.66
CA HIS A 139 3.91 23.62 10.74
C HIS A 139 2.49 23.31 10.28
N ALA A 140 2.00 23.97 9.22
CA ALA A 140 0.65 23.78 8.72
C ALA A 140 0.50 22.41 8.05
N SER A 141 1.45 22.01 7.21
CA SER A 141 1.51 20.67 6.58
C SER A 141 1.66 19.56 7.62
N ALA A 142 2.53 19.75 8.63
CA ALA A 142 2.68 18.79 9.73
C ALA A 142 1.36 18.60 10.50
N LYS A 143 0.62 19.69 10.75
CA LYS A 143 -0.68 19.61 11.43
C LYS A 143 -1.76 18.97 10.55
N ALA A 144 -1.77 19.25 9.26
CA ALA A 144 -2.68 18.61 8.31
C ALA A 144 -2.40 17.09 8.21
N MET A 145 -1.13 16.67 8.26
CA MET A 145 -0.75 15.26 8.31
C MET A 145 -1.24 14.58 9.60
N GLN A 146 -1.22 15.26 10.74
CA GLN A 146 -1.80 14.72 11.99
C GLN A 146 -3.30 14.45 11.87
N THR A 147 -4.03 15.27 11.11
CA THR A 147 -5.45 15.05 10.81
C THR A 147 -5.63 13.90 9.82
N LEU A 148 -4.82 13.85 8.78
CA LEU A 148 -4.87 12.84 7.73
C LEU A 148 -4.37 11.47 8.22
N GLY A 149 -3.24 11.41 8.90
CA GLY A 149 -2.68 10.21 9.55
C GLY A 149 -2.22 9.10 8.62
N ILE A 150 -1.92 9.39 7.35
CA ILE A 150 -1.49 8.38 6.35
C ILE A 150 -0.02 7.94 6.49
N ASP A 151 0.71 8.52 7.40
CA ASP A 151 2.05 8.10 7.83
C ASP A 151 2.03 6.82 8.68
N TYR A 152 0.85 6.37 9.13
CA TYR A 152 0.69 5.15 9.90
C TYR A 152 0.65 3.90 9.01
N VAL A 153 1.59 2.98 9.23
CA VAL A 153 1.66 1.69 8.54
C VAL A 153 0.72 0.71 9.25
N ALA A 154 -0.39 0.38 8.61
CA ALA A 154 -1.37 -0.58 9.11
C ALA A 154 -0.98 -2.03 8.82
N GLN A 155 -0.28 -2.25 7.70
CA GLN A 155 0.25 -3.55 7.30
C GLN A 155 1.64 -3.37 6.70
N GLN A 156 2.62 -4.09 7.23
CA GLN A 156 3.96 -4.19 6.62
C GLN A 156 3.93 -5.08 5.38
N ALA A 157 4.76 -4.75 4.40
CA ALA A 157 5.04 -5.67 3.32
C ALA A 157 5.77 -6.90 3.87
N CYS A 158 5.50 -8.07 3.31
CA CYS A 158 6.20 -9.28 3.67
C CYS A 158 6.45 -10.17 2.44
N ASN A 159 7.52 -10.96 2.52
CA ASN A 159 7.89 -11.92 1.48
C ASN A 159 7.09 -13.21 1.63
N SER A 160 6.90 -13.92 0.52
CA SER A 160 6.41 -15.30 0.58
C SER A 160 7.46 -16.21 1.23
N SER A 161 6.99 -17.20 1.95
CA SER A 161 7.84 -18.29 2.49
C SER A 161 7.26 -19.65 2.14
N PHE A 162 8.14 -20.59 1.84
CA PHE A 162 7.84 -21.96 1.42
C PHE A 162 8.50 -22.94 2.36
#